data_0a4fa0f1d934772d6eab83bc5100ca39
#
_entry.id   0a4fa0f1d934772d6eab83bc5100ca39
#
_cell.length_a   1.000
_cell.length_b   1.000
_cell.length_c   1.000
_cell.angle_alpha   90.00
_cell.angle_beta   90.00
_cell.angle_gamma   90.00
#
_symmetry.space_group_name_H-M   'P 1'
#
loop_
_entity.id
_entity.type
_entity.pdbx_description
1 polymer ?
#
loop_
_entity_poly.entity_id
_entity_poly.type
_entity_poly.pdbx_seq_one_letter_code
_entity_poly.pdbx_strand_id
1 'polypeptide(L)'
;MTNPAPLPAARTTVVVSFRERWGCTQAVVERLLAHTPPEVPVWVLDTGLLPALRQTLQALADATPRLALLPLPSGLWPQQARGAIAAQIGTPYAVFIDNDVLVRPGWLEPLLDCAEATGAGIVGPLYLWGDDETSELVHMAGGQLEIQGEAPARVMGEWHRHINRQVGDIQPPLQRSVCDFAEYHCLLMRREVFQDPEIFDPVIVCVHEHIHASLRARELGYATWLEPATRVLYAARQPWLLDELPLLAQRWAPEAAEQSLQRFSQRWGVIDDARSFGGIREYVHQHVGRYCPLRPSLQTPGNAHQPMQRADLEQTPAGLLHQARQRGYLPAELQDLSNALLLATRLFNGGYRPCGRPFVNHAIGTTSVLVYYGAEMRLVLAGLLHAAYTHTIPVNTPNPALVAHQLMAALGGPQATLERQVRAYTLRQQRYPQLLAQPPEALLASDAALLLLEAANELDMLLSLEVLASGRQDLMPAPLLALALDTCQRIGAPGLGQTLQAQRQNLADTPEADRMHLQFHPQPGSFRLLSQGTVAMAGPLVLPVLEPTTLAAPSVAQAETA
;
A
#
# COMPACT_ATOMS: atom_id res chain seq x y z
N MET A 1 47.40 31.01 -7.15
CA MET A 1 46.21 30.17 -6.86
C MET A 1 45.58 30.75 -5.62
N THR A 2 44.51 31.53 -5.77
CA THR A 2 43.76 32.12 -4.65
C THR A 2 42.90 31.03 -4.05
N ASN A 3 43.15 30.73 -2.77
CA ASN A 3 42.26 29.85 -1.98
C ASN A 3 40.83 30.40 -2.12
N PRO A 4 39.82 29.57 -2.47
CA PRO A 4 38.44 30.03 -2.44
C PRO A 4 38.11 30.45 -1.01
N ALA A 5 37.39 31.59 -0.87
CA ALA A 5 36.91 32.06 0.42
C ALA A 5 36.12 30.94 1.10
N PRO A 6 36.32 30.71 2.43
CA PRO A 6 35.55 29.72 3.15
C PRO A 6 34.06 30.05 2.99
N LEU A 7 33.27 29.05 2.54
CA LEU A 7 31.81 29.16 2.49
C LEU A 7 31.29 29.54 3.88
N PRO A 8 30.28 30.43 3.99
CA PRO A 8 29.67 30.73 5.28
C PRO A 8 29.23 29.41 5.94
N ALA A 9 29.46 29.31 7.24
CA ALA A 9 29.10 28.07 7.98
C ALA A 9 27.60 27.79 7.84
N ALA A 10 27.24 26.65 7.31
CA ALA A 10 25.84 26.26 7.11
C ALA A 10 25.10 26.26 8.46
N ARG A 11 23.93 26.90 8.51
CA ARG A 11 23.06 26.91 9.70
C ARG A 11 22.34 25.58 9.91
N THR A 12 22.18 24.77 8.87
CA THR A 12 21.42 23.53 8.89
C THR A 12 22.00 22.47 7.98
N THR A 13 21.70 21.21 8.28
CA THR A 13 21.91 20.04 7.42
C THR A 13 20.55 19.46 7.06
N VAL A 14 20.33 19.13 5.79
CA VAL A 14 19.12 18.41 5.35
C VAL A 14 19.41 16.92 5.32
N VAL A 15 18.57 16.13 5.97
CA VAL A 15 18.70 14.68 6.09
C VAL A 15 17.49 14.00 5.49
N VAL A 16 17.70 13.26 4.40
CA VAL A 16 16.65 12.52 3.68
C VAL A 16 16.62 11.09 4.18
N SER A 17 15.47 10.63 4.66
CA SER A 17 15.24 9.26 5.11
C SER A 17 14.18 8.55 4.27
N PHE A 18 14.33 7.24 4.11
CA PHE A 18 13.39 6.43 3.34
C PHE A 18 12.26 5.97 4.25
N ARG A 19 11.03 6.33 3.86
CA ARG A 19 9.85 5.96 4.64
C ARG A 19 9.09 4.79 4.05
N GLU A 20 8.58 4.93 2.82
CA GLU A 20 7.63 3.97 2.26
C GLU A 20 7.98 3.53 0.83
N ARG A 21 8.58 4.37 0.03
CA ARG A 21 8.82 4.14 -1.41
C ARG A 21 10.19 4.62 -1.85
N TRP A 22 10.65 4.10 -2.99
CA TRP A 22 11.91 4.52 -3.60
C TRP A 22 11.74 5.36 -4.86
N GLY A 23 10.61 5.20 -5.58
CA GLY A 23 10.38 5.81 -6.90
C GLY A 23 10.42 7.34 -6.90
N CYS A 24 10.10 7.97 -5.78
CA CYS A 24 10.15 9.45 -5.65
C CYS A 24 11.54 9.99 -5.33
N THR A 25 12.47 9.16 -4.85
CA THR A 25 13.72 9.60 -4.20
C THR A 25 14.59 10.46 -5.09
N GLN A 26 14.82 10.05 -6.33
CA GLN A 26 15.67 10.83 -7.26
C GLN A 26 15.10 12.23 -7.46
N ALA A 27 13.81 12.35 -7.76
CA ALA A 27 13.13 13.63 -7.95
C ALA A 27 13.19 14.51 -6.70
N VAL A 28 13.04 13.92 -5.51
CA VAL A 28 13.15 14.65 -4.23
C VAL A 28 14.57 15.18 -4.03
N VAL A 29 15.60 14.36 -4.24
CA VAL A 29 17.01 14.77 -4.07
C VAL A 29 17.39 15.85 -5.06
N GLU A 30 17.04 15.70 -6.35
CA GLU A 30 17.29 16.72 -7.38
C GLU A 30 16.61 18.04 -7.03
N ARG A 31 15.38 17.98 -6.52
CA ARG A 31 14.63 19.16 -6.12
C ARG A 31 15.19 19.84 -4.86
N LEU A 32 15.64 19.06 -3.89
CA LEU A 32 16.36 19.58 -2.73
C LEU A 32 17.63 20.30 -3.17
N LEU A 33 18.40 19.73 -4.09
CA LEU A 33 19.60 20.37 -4.63
C LEU A 33 19.27 21.65 -5.41
N ALA A 34 18.15 21.70 -6.13
CA ALA A 34 17.76 22.87 -6.90
C ALA A 34 17.24 24.04 -6.04
N HIS A 35 16.60 23.76 -4.90
CA HIS A 35 15.88 24.75 -4.10
C HIS A 35 16.44 24.99 -2.70
N THR A 36 17.55 24.33 -2.35
CA THR A 36 18.26 24.55 -1.09
C THR A 36 19.55 25.33 -1.34
N PRO A 37 19.90 26.31 -0.51
CA PRO A 37 21.14 27.10 -0.67
C PRO A 37 22.38 26.21 -0.81
N PRO A 38 23.36 26.59 -1.65
CA PRO A 38 24.48 25.73 -2.03
C PRO A 38 25.45 25.40 -0.87
N GLU A 39 25.44 26.18 0.19
CA GLU A 39 26.24 25.94 1.40
C GLU A 39 25.62 24.87 2.33
N VAL A 40 24.37 24.48 2.13
CA VAL A 40 23.65 23.54 2.99
C VAL A 40 23.96 22.10 2.57
N PRO A 41 24.53 21.26 3.47
CA PRO A 41 24.73 19.85 3.20
C PRO A 41 23.40 19.11 3.08
N VAL A 42 23.35 18.15 2.15
CA VAL A 42 22.23 17.24 1.95
C VAL A 42 22.75 15.81 2.14
N TRP A 43 22.23 15.12 3.14
CA TRP A 43 22.58 13.74 3.46
C TRP A 43 21.43 12.82 3.11
N VAL A 44 21.70 11.75 2.37
CA VAL A 44 20.72 10.71 2.02
C VAL A 44 21.11 9.44 2.79
N LEU A 45 20.21 8.92 3.62
CA LEU A 45 20.47 7.75 4.45
C LEU A 45 20.20 6.47 3.65
N ASP A 46 21.23 5.71 3.27
CA ASP A 46 21.08 4.44 2.56
C ASP A 46 20.88 3.29 3.55
N THR A 47 19.64 2.89 3.80
CA THR A 47 19.25 1.75 4.65
C THR A 47 18.88 0.50 3.85
N GLY A 48 19.34 0.39 2.60
CA GLY A 48 19.05 -0.75 1.73
C GLY A 48 18.40 -0.35 0.41
N LEU A 49 18.92 0.68 -0.24
CA LEU A 49 18.45 1.13 -1.56
C LEU A 49 18.51 0.03 -2.62
N LEU A 50 17.55 0.06 -3.54
CA LEU A 50 17.64 -0.72 -4.78
C LEU A 50 18.95 -0.39 -5.52
N PRO A 51 19.66 -1.40 -6.09
CA PRO A 51 20.96 -1.19 -6.72
C PRO A 51 21.00 -0.08 -7.77
N ALA A 52 19.98 -0.02 -8.63
CA ALA A 52 19.89 1.01 -9.68
C ALA A 52 19.74 2.42 -9.10
N LEU A 53 18.87 2.60 -8.08
CA LEU A 53 18.68 3.88 -7.41
C LEU A 53 19.95 4.30 -6.66
N ARG A 54 20.61 3.37 -5.97
CA ARG A 54 21.90 3.63 -5.29
C ARG A 54 22.95 4.12 -6.29
N GLN A 55 23.08 3.47 -7.45
CA GLN A 55 24.02 3.89 -8.50
C GLN A 55 23.72 5.30 -8.99
N THR A 56 22.46 5.62 -9.23
CA THR A 56 22.03 6.97 -9.65
C THR A 56 22.36 8.04 -8.61
N LEU A 57 22.02 7.78 -7.34
CA LEU A 57 22.29 8.72 -6.25
C LEU A 57 23.78 8.87 -5.96
N GLN A 58 24.57 7.80 -6.10
CA GLN A 58 26.02 7.86 -5.96
C GLN A 58 26.64 8.71 -7.06
N ALA A 59 26.23 8.54 -8.31
CA ALA A 59 26.70 9.36 -9.42
C ALA A 59 26.35 10.85 -9.22
N LEU A 60 25.17 11.14 -8.66
CA LEU A 60 24.76 12.50 -8.32
C LEU A 60 25.61 13.07 -7.16
N ALA A 61 25.92 12.27 -6.15
CA ALA A 61 26.78 12.66 -5.02
C ALA A 61 28.21 12.92 -5.47
N ASP A 62 28.76 12.10 -6.37
CA ASP A 62 30.10 12.28 -6.93
C ASP A 62 30.22 13.60 -7.74
N ALA A 63 29.12 14.03 -8.34
CA ALA A 63 29.04 15.29 -9.12
C ALA A 63 28.70 16.51 -8.23
N THR A 64 28.25 16.32 -6.98
CA THR A 64 27.68 17.39 -6.15
C THR A 64 28.31 17.35 -4.73
N PRO A 65 29.36 18.13 -4.44
CA PRO A 65 30.15 18.00 -3.18
C PRO A 65 29.36 18.14 -1.88
N ARG A 66 28.20 18.79 -1.90
CA ARG A 66 27.32 18.95 -0.72
C ARG A 66 26.32 17.81 -0.52
N LEU A 67 26.19 16.90 -1.49
CA LEU A 67 25.37 15.70 -1.39
C LEU A 67 26.23 14.55 -0.88
N ALA A 68 25.78 13.89 0.18
CA ALA A 68 26.42 12.68 0.72
C ALA A 68 25.40 11.54 0.80
N LEU A 69 25.75 10.39 0.23
CA LEU A 69 25.02 9.14 0.44
C LEU A 69 25.66 8.40 1.62
N LEU A 70 24.95 8.27 2.73
CA LEU A 70 25.45 7.69 3.97
C LEU A 70 25.01 6.23 4.09
N PRO A 71 25.91 5.25 3.93
CA PRO A 71 25.58 3.85 4.07
C PRO A 71 25.30 3.50 5.54
N LEU A 72 24.16 2.87 5.80
CA LEU A 72 23.74 2.37 7.09
C LEU A 72 23.38 0.88 6.98
N PRO A 73 23.26 0.15 8.10
CA PRO A 73 22.76 -1.21 8.09
C PRO A 73 21.42 -1.31 7.34
N SER A 74 21.29 -2.32 6.46
CA SER A 74 20.06 -2.54 5.71
C SER A 74 18.89 -2.89 6.63
N GLY A 75 17.69 -2.38 6.30
CA GLY A 75 16.47 -2.66 7.04
C GLY A 75 16.25 -1.80 8.30
N LEU A 76 17.09 -0.81 8.55
CA LEU A 76 16.82 0.16 9.62
C LEU A 76 15.55 0.97 9.28
N TRP A 77 14.73 1.14 10.30
CA TRP A 77 13.61 2.06 10.24
C TRP A 77 14.07 3.52 10.13
N PRO A 78 13.27 4.42 9.54
CA PRO A 78 13.64 5.85 9.42
C PRO A 78 14.07 6.47 10.74
N GLN A 79 13.37 6.17 11.83
CA GLN A 79 13.67 6.67 13.17
C GLN A 79 15.04 6.18 13.69
N GLN A 80 15.32 4.90 13.50
CA GLN A 80 16.63 4.31 13.86
C GLN A 80 17.76 4.89 13.01
N ALA A 81 17.52 5.09 11.70
CA ALA A 81 18.51 5.69 10.80
C ALA A 81 18.83 7.14 11.18
N ARG A 82 17.82 7.95 11.53
CA ARG A 82 17.99 9.33 12.02
C ARG A 82 18.82 9.34 13.31
N GLY A 83 18.48 8.45 14.26
CA GLY A 83 19.22 8.32 15.52
C GLY A 83 20.70 7.94 15.32
N ALA A 84 20.99 7.03 14.38
CA ALA A 84 22.36 6.58 14.10
C ALA A 84 23.29 7.68 13.60
N ILE A 85 22.76 8.75 12.99
CA ILE A 85 23.57 9.84 12.42
C ILE A 85 23.46 11.16 13.19
N ALA A 86 22.53 11.28 14.13
CA ALA A 86 22.24 12.54 14.83
C ALA A 86 23.47 13.19 15.46
N ALA A 87 24.34 12.42 16.11
CA ALA A 87 25.57 12.90 16.72
C ALA A 87 26.61 13.41 15.71
N GLN A 88 26.50 13.05 14.43
CA GLN A 88 27.41 13.47 13.36
C GLN A 88 27.00 14.83 12.77
N ILE A 89 25.78 15.30 13.03
CA ILE A 89 25.29 16.58 12.51
C ILE A 89 25.91 17.73 13.31
N GLY A 90 26.79 18.47 12.65
CA GLY A 90 27.54 19.58 13.26
C GLY A 90 26.85 20.94 13.21
N THR A 91 25.72 21.08 12.48
CA THR A 91 24.99 22.34 12.32
C THR A 91 24.05 22.64 13.49
N PRO A 92 23.71 23.91 13.80
CA PRO A 92 22.77 24.28 14.87
C PRO A 92 21.37 23.70 14.69
N TYR A 93 20.97 23.48 13.43
CA TYR A 93 19.67 22.89 13.07
C TYR A 93 19.88 21.70 12.12
N ALA A 94 18.89 20.81 12.08
CA ALA A 94 18.76 19.78 11.07
C ALA A 94 17.33 19.79 10.52
N VAL A 95 17.18 19.61 9.21
CA VAL A 95 15.88 19.31 8.62
C VAL A 95 15.86 17.81 8.34
N PHE A 96 14.93 17.09 8.95
CA PHE A 96 14.61 15.72 8.61
C PHE A 96 13.44 15.72 7.62
N ILE A 97 13.63 15.08 6.47
CA ILE A 97 12.64 15.04 5.39
C ILE A 97 12.54 13.61 4.84
N ASP A 98 11.32 13.18 4.56
CA ASP A 98 11.08 11.88 3.92
C ASP A 98 11.35 11.97 2.41
N ASN A 99 11.75 10.85 1.83
CA ASN A 99 12.16 10.74 0.41
C ASN A 99 11.01 10.84 -0.60
N ASP A 100 9.80 11.08 -0.15
CA ASP A 100 8.60 11.26 -0.96
C ASP A 100 7.95 12.64 -0.78
N VAL A 101 8.76 13.62 -0.34
CA VAL A 101 8.33 15.00 -0.09
C VAL A 101 9.05 15.97 -1.01
N LEU A 102 8.30 16.71 -1.81
CA LEU A 102 8.80 17.71 -2.75
C LEU A 102 8.78 19.09 -2.12
N VAL A 103 9.94 19.77 -2.15
CA VAL A 103 10.08 21.15 -1.67
C VAL A 103 9.86 22.15 -2.80
N ARG A 104 9.45 23.39 -2.45
CA ARG A 104 9.29 24.53 -3.37
C ARG A 104 10.44 25.53 -3.22
N PRO A 105 10.70 26.41 -4.20
CA PRO A 105 11.70 27.48 -4.06
C PRO A 105 11.51 28.29 -2.77
N GLY A 106 12.59 28.57 -2.06
CA GLY A 106 12.57 29.38 -0.82
C GLY A 106 11.99 28.67 0.40
N TRP A 107 11.88 27.35 0.39
CA TRP A 107 11.24 26.55 1.44
C TRP A 107 11.98 26.57 2.79
N LEU A 108 13.31 26.71 2.81
CA LEU A 108 14.13 26.48 3.99
C LEU A 108 14.20 27.71 4.92
N GLU A 109 14.35 28.91 4.35
CA GLU A 109 14.55 30.12 5.13
C GLU A 109 13.41 30.43 6.12
N PRO A 110 12.10 30.33 5.75
CA PRO A 110 11.05 30.59 6.73
C PRO A 110 11.06 29.63 7.92
N LEU A 111 11.50 28.37 7.74
CA LEU A 111 11.65 27.42 8.85
C LEU A 111 12.75 27.85 9.81
N LEU A 112 13.90 28.27 9.27
CA LEU A 112 15.03 28.76 10.08
C LEU A 112 14.64 30.06 10.82
N ASP A 113 14.04 31.01 10.12
CA ASP A 113 13.58 32.27 10.71
C ASP A 113 12.53 32.02 11.83
N CYS A 114 11.64 31.04 11.65
CA CYS A 114 10.70 30.66 12.68
C CYS A 114 11.42 30.11 13.91
N ALA A 115 12.38 29.18 13.72
CA ALA A 115 13.12 28.59 14.84
C ALA A 115 13.95 29.62 15.62
N GLU A 116 14.58 30.56 14.91
CA GLU A 116 15.39 31.63 15.52
C GLU A 116 14.54 32.66 16.25
N ALA A 117 13.46 33.12 15.62
CA ALA A 117 12.58 34.15 16.20
C ALA A 117 11.78 33.67 17.41
N THR A 118 11.41 32.38 17.46
CA THR A 118 10.54 31.82 18.49
C THR A 118 11.29 31.01 19.56
N GLY A 119 12.53 30.61 19.27
CA GLY A 119 13.25 29.65 20.10
C GLY A 119 12.69 28.22 20.00
N ALA A 120 11.93 27.90 18.93
CA ALA A 120 11.33 26.60 18.73
C ALA A 120 12.32 25.45 18.76
N GLY A 121 11.93 24.32 19.31
CA GLY A 121 12.67 23.06 19.23
C GLY A 121 12.41 22.32 17.93
N ILE A 122 11.16 22.39 17.48
CA ILE A 122 10.70 21.77 16.23
C ILE A 122 9.88 22.79 15.43
N VAL A 123 10.09 22.86 14.12
CA VAL A 123 9.28 23.67 13.21
C VAL A 123 8.81 22.80 12.05
N GLY A 124 7.50 22.65 11.89
CA GLY A 124 6.88 21.98 10.73
C GLY A 124 6.39 22.98 9.70
N PRO A 125 6.47 22.66 8.40
CA PRO A 125 5.85 23.44 7.33
C PRO A 125 4.34 23.22 7.25
N LEU A 126 3.68 23.87 6.28
CA LEU A 126 2.37 23.46 5.80
C LEU A 126 2.55 22.26 4.86
N TYR A 127 2.03 21.11 5.29
CA TYR A 127 2.07 19.89 4.49
C TYR A 127 0.87 19.85 3.56
N LEU A 128 1.15 19.67 2.27
CA LEU A 128 0.15 19.50 1.22
C LEU A 128 0.22 18.08 0.67
N TRP A 129 -0.85 17.60 0.08
CA TRP A 129 -0.85 16.36 -0.67
C TRP A 129 -1.62 16.52 -1.98
N GLY A 130 -1.31 15.69 -2.98
CA GLY A 130 -1.96 15.75 -4.28
C GLY A 130 -1.22 14.97 -5.34
N ASP A 131 -1.77 15.00 -6.55
CA ASP A 131 -1.23 14.27 -7.70
C ASP A 131 -0.22 15.11 -8.49
N ASP A 132 -0.22 16.42 -8.29
CA ASP A 132 0.65 17.37 -8.98
C ASP A 132 1.22 18.45 -8.04
N GLU A 133 2.25 19.16 -8.52
CA GLU A 133 2.98 20.16 -7.78
C GLU A 133 2.18 21.44 -7.48
N THR A 134 1.05 21.63 -8.14
CA THR A 134 0.17 22.77 -7.96
C THR A 134 -0.87 22.55 -6.87
N SER A 135 -0.91 21.35 -6.29
CA SER A 135 -1.86 21.01 -5.24
C SER A 135 -1.74 21.96 -4.06
N GLU A 136 -2.87 22.48 -3.62
CA GLU A 136 -3.06 23.29 -2.43
C GLU A 136 -3.98 22.58 -1.42
N LEU A 137 -4.13 21.25 -1.54
CA LEU A 137 -4.91 20.43 -0.62
C LEU A 137 -4.09 20.13 0.62
N VAL A 138 -4.59 20.52 1.78
CA VAL A 138 -3.88 20.36 3.05
C VAL A 138 -3.88 18.91 3.51
N HIS A 139 -2.69 18.37 3.78
CA HIS A 139 -2.49 17.16 4.56
C HIS A 139 -2.52 17.50 6.06
N MET A 140 -1.68 18.46 6.48
CA MET A 140 -1.65 18.92 7.87
C MET A 140 -1.14 20.37 7.96
N ALA A 141 -1.84 21.20 8.73
CA ALA A 141 -1.43 22.54 9.11
C ALA A 141 -1.09 22.60 10.62
N GLY A 142 -0.10 21.80 11.02
CA GLY A 142 0.24 21.50 12.40
C GLY A 142 -0.70 20.48 13.04
N GLY A 143 -0.15 19.65 13.92
CA GLY A 143 -0.89 18.64 14.68
C GLY A 143 -1.49 19.19 15.96
N GLN A 144 -2.57 18.57 16.41
CA GLN A 144 -3.22 18.85 17.69
C GLN A 144 -3.37 17.55 18.48
N LEU A 145 -3.04 17.60 19.77
CA LEU A 145 -3.24 16.50 20.72
C LEU A 145 -4.24 16.90 21.78
N GLU A 146 -5.15 16.01 22.08
CA GLU A 146 -5.99 16.08 23.26
C GLU A 146 -5.62 14.95 24.20
N ILE A 147 -5.07 15.30 25.38
CA ILE A 147 -4.65 14.32 26.38
C ILE A 147 -5.51 14.56 27.63
N GLN A 148 -6.34 13.58 27.97
CA GLN A 148 -7.23 13.61 29.11
C GLN A 148 -6.80 12.61 30.18
N GLY A 149 -7.03 12.94 31.46
CA GLY A 149 -6.69 12.10 32.61
C GLY A 149 -5.23 12.20 33.01
N GLU A 150 -4.82 11.33 33.92
CA GLU A 150 -3.47 11.27 34.48
C GLU A 150 -2.78 9.94 34.16
N ALA A 151 -1.45 9.95 34.10
CA ALA A 151 -0.68 8.73 33.92
C ALA A 151 -0.93 7.77 35.10
N PRO A 152 -1.05 6.45 34.86
CA PRO A 152 -0.81 5.73 33.59
C PRO A 152 -2.09 5.52 32.74
N ALA A 153 -3.17 6.25 32.98
CA ALA A 153 -4.47 6.02 32.35
C ALA A 153 -4.92 7.22 31.47
N ARG A 154 -3.99 7.94 30.85
CA ARG A 154 -4.30 9.02 29.91
C ARG A 154 -4.98 8.48 28.67
N VAL A 155 -6.00 9.17 28.19
CA VAL A 155 -6.58 8.95 26.86
C VAL A 155 -6.04 10.03 25.93
N MET A 156 -5.61 9.63 24.73
CA MET A 156 -5.03 10.54 23.74
C MET A 156 -5.83 10.49 22.45
N GLY A 157 -6.22 11.68 21.96
CA GLY A 157 -6.70 11.90 20.61
C GLY A 157 -5.68 12.74 19.82
N GLU A 158 -5.58 12.50 18.52
CA GLU A 158 -4.72 13.25 17.62
C GLU A 158 -5.47 13.72 16.38
N TRP A 159 -5.18 14.91 15.90
CA TRP A 159 -5.80 15.48 14.72
C TRP A 159 -4.80 16.26 13.89
N HIS A 160 -4.92 16.11 12.56
CA HIS A 160 -4.26 16.96 11.58
C HIS A 160 -5.14 18.19 11.31
N ARG A 161 -4.71 19.38 11.75
CA ARG A 161 -5.50 20.60 11.54
C ARG A 161 -5.68 20.86 10.05
N HIS A 162 -6.92 21.19 9.66
CA HIS A 162 -7.33 21.55 8.29
C HIS A 162 -7.13 20.45 7.23
N ILE A 163 -7.02 19.18 7.62
CA ILE A 163 -6.89 18.06 6.68
C ILE A 163 -7.99 18.11 5.61
N ASN A 164 -7.64 17.81 4.35
CA ASN A 164 -8.52 17.81 3.18
C ASN A 164 -9.18 19.15 2.83
N ARG A 165 -8.74 20.28 3.39
CA ARG A 165 -9.19 21.61 2.97
C ARG A 165 -8.24 22.21 1.94
N GLN A 166 -8.79 23.00 1.01
CA GLN A 166 -7.96 23.84 0.15
C GLN A 166 -7.38 25.00 0.97
N VAL A 167 -6.11 25.35 0.76
CA VAL A 167 -5.46 26.45 1.50
C VAL A 167 -6.24 27.76 1.35
N GLY A 168 -6.77 28.05 0.16
CA GLY A 168 -7.54 29.25 -0.12
C GLY A 168 -8.88 29.34 0.63
N ASP A 169 -9.42 28.20 1.11
CA ASP A 169 -10.70 28.15 1.84
C ASP A 169 -10.53 28.30 3.36
N ILE A 170 -9.28 28.40 3.84
CA ILE A 170 -9.00 28.55 5.27
C ILE A 170 -9.07 30.02 5.66
N GLN A 171 -10.02 30.34 6.56
CA GLN A 171 -10.20 31.68 7.09
C GLN A 171 -10.17 31.65 8.63
N PRO A 172 -9.41 32.57 9.26
CA PRO A 172 -8.45 33.49 8.66
C PRO A 172 -7.28 32.74 8.04
N PRO A 173 -6.48 33.39 7.15
CA PRO A 173 -5.30 32.76 6.55
C PRO A 173 -4.35 32.21 7.61
N LEU A 174 -3.72 31.06 7.30
CA LEU A 174 -2.78 30.40 8.21
C LEU A 174 -1.62 31.33 8.56
N GLN A 175 -1.26 31.36 9.82
CA GLN A 175 -0.14 32.11 10.35
C GLN A 175 0.77 31.20 11.18
N ARG A 176 2.02 31.63 11.35
CA ARG A 176 2.97 31.01 12.29
C ARG A 176 2.30 30.87 13.65
N SER A 177 2.27 29.64 14.19
CA SER A 177 1.58 29.36 15.43
C SER A 177 2.14 28.11 16.12
N VAL A 178 1.98 28.05 17.44
CA VAL A 178 2.28 26.82 18.20
C VAL A 178 1.34 25.70 17.79
N CYS A 179 1.87 24.48 17.69
CA CYS A 179 1.11 23.25 17.52
C CYS A 179 1.66 22.17 18.45
N ASP A 180 0.94 21.06 18.59
CA ASP A 180 1.35 20.00 19.50
C ASP A 180 2.38 19.06 18.88
N PHE A 181 2.31 18.83 17.57
CA PHE A 181 3.29 18.03 16.83
C PHE A 181 3.44 18.45 15.36
N ALA A 182 4.56 18.04 14.76
CA ALA A 182 4.86 18.11 13.34
C ALA A 182 5.32 16.74 12.85
N GLU A 183 5.16 16.44 11.55
CA GLU A 183 5.50 15.16 10.96
C GLU A 183 6.90 15.12 10.35
N TYR A 184 7.51 13.93 10.32
CA TYR A 184 8.81 13.70 9.67
C TYR A 184 8.75 13.78 8.13
N HIS A 185 7.59 13.99 7.55
CA HIS A 185 7.51 14.36 6.14
C HIS A 185 8.45 15.52 5.82
N CYS A 186 8.49 16.53 6.67
CA CYS A 186 9.52 17.56 6.68
C CYS A 186 9.44 18.31 8.01
N LEU A 187 10.47 18.31 8.80
CA LEU A 187 10.52 19.15 9.99
C LEU A 187 11.96 19.59 10.28
N LEU A 188 12.10 20.82 10.79
CA LEU A 188 13.35 21.36 11.29
C LEU A 188 13.41 21.10 12.79
N MET A 189 14.56 20.59 13.26
CA MET A 189 14.88 20.42 14.67
C MET A 189 16.12 21.23 15.07
N ARG A 190 16.07 21.77 16.27
CA ARG A 190 17.21 22.38 16.95
C ARG A 190 18.18 21.31 17.46
N ARG A 191 19.49 21.62 17.51
CA ARG A 191 20.52 20.66 17.95
C ARG A 191 20.23 20.04 19.31
N GLU A 192 19.86 20.85 20.29
CA GLU A 192 19.58 20.40 21.65
C GLU A 192 18.42 19.40 21.70
N VAL A 193 17.55 19.41 20.69
CA VAL A 193 16.45 18.45 20.54
C VAL A 193 16.93 17.21 19.80
N PHE A 194 17.50 17.33 18.59
CA PHE A 194 17.85 16.13 17.81
C PHE A 194 19.06 15.36 18.34
N GLN A 195 19.87 15.94 19.22
CA GLN A 195 20.96 15.23 19.90
C GLN A 195 20.55 14.65 21.26
N ASP A 196 19.30 14.87 21.70
CA ASP A 196 18.79 14.21 22.89
C ASP A 196 18.68 12.69 22.63
N PRO A 197 19.21 11.85 23.54
CA PRO A 197 19.27 10.39 23.30
C PRO A 197 17.90 9.71 23.24
N GLU A 198 16.84 10.34 23.73
CA GLU A 198 15.49 9.77 23.71
C GLU A 198 14.64 10.24 22.53
N ILE A 199 15.09 11.25 21.74
CA ILE A 199 14.28 11.84 20.67
C ILE A 199 13.98 10.83 19.53
N PHE A 200 14.94 9.94 19.26
CA PHE A 200 14.82 8.88 18.27
C PHE A 200 14.71 7.51 18.97
N ASP A 201 13.60 7.29 19.70
CA ASP A 201 13.36 6.01 20.37
C ASP A 201 13.42 4.85 19.36
N PRO A 202 14.32 3.86 19.53
CA PRO A 202 14.55 2.80 18.55
C PRO A 202 13.41 1.79 18.45
N VAL A 203 12.39 1.88 19.31
CA VAL A 203 11.21 0.99 19.32
C VAL A 203 9.98 1.71 18.78
N ILE A 204 9.84 3.03 18.96
CA ILE A 204 8.75 3.82 18.39
C ILE A 204 9.10 4.16 16.93
N VAL A 205 8.92 3.22 16.01
CA VAL A 205 9.48 3.29 14.65
C VAL A 205 8.44 3.30 13.53
N CYS A 206 7.23 2.80 13.80
CA CYS A 206 6.19 2.59 12.79
C CYS A 206 5.11 3.66 12.86
N VAL A 207 4.62 3.94 14.07
CA VAL A 207 3.55 4.91 14.35
C VAL A 207 3.92 5.76 15.57
N HIS A 208 3.40 6.98 15.65
CA HIS A 208 3.59 7.95 16.73
C HIS A 208 5.05 8.41 16.98
N GLU A 209 6.00 8.10 16.10
CA GLU A 209 7.39 8.54 16.23
C GLU A 209 7.53 10.07 16.21
N HIS A 210 6.71 10.75 15.44
CA HIS A 210 6.66 12.21 15.33
C HIS A 210 5.98 12.87 16.56
N ILE A 211 4.95 12.22 17.11
CA ILE A 211 4.30 12.67 18.35
C ILE A 211 5.26 12.51 19.52
N HIS A 212 5.95 11.35 19.60
CA HIS A 212 6.98 11.11 20.61
C HIS A 212 8.06 12.20 20.59
N ALA A 213 8.58 12.53 19.40
CA ALA A 213 9.60 13.57 19.25
C ALA A 213 9.09 14.94 19.71
N SER A 214 7.84 15.30 19.36
CA SER A 214 7.27 16.58 19.76
C SER A 214 7.00 16.67 21.28
N LEU A 215 6.51 15.58 21.88
CA LEU A 215 6.35 15.49 23.35
C LEU A 215 7.70 15.52 24.07
N ARG A 216 8.74 14.86 23.51
CA ARG A 216 10.09 14.92 24.10
C ARG A 216 10.70 16.31 24.02
N ALA A 217 10.54 16.99 22.88
CA ALA A 217 10.97 18.39 22.75
C ALA A 217 10.29 19.27 23.81
N ARG A 218 8.99 19.05 24.09
CA ARG A 218 8.25 19.76 25.13
C ARG A 218 8.82 19.48 26.55
N GLU A 219 9.19 18.23 26.88
CA GLU A 219 9.87 17.92 28.15
C GLU A 219 11.22 18.63 28.27
N LEU A 220 11.93 18.84 27.16
CA LEU A 220 13.17 19.62 27.13
C LEU A 220 12.94 21.14 27.20
N GLY A 221 11.70 21.59 27.29
CA GLY A 221 11.32 23.00 27.37
C GLY A 221 11.15 23.71 26.05
N TYR A 222 11.08 22.99 24.93
CA TYR A 222 10.93 23.53 23.58
C TYR A 222 9.53 23.31 23.02
N ALA A 223 8.96 24.35 22.38
CA ALA A 223 7.69 24.24 21.68
C ALA A 223 7.87 23.74 20.24
N THR A 224 6.80 23.13 19.69
CA THR A 224 6.66 22.82 18.27
C THR A 224 5.85 23.92 17.60
N TRP A 225 6.28 24.39 16.43
CA TRP A 225 5.65 25.48 15.69
C TRP A 225 5.28 25.06 14.27
N LEU A 226 4.18 25.59 13.77
CA LEU A 226 3.81 25.59 12.36
C LEU A 226 4.35 26.86 11.70
N GLU A 227 5.05 26.71 10.56
CA GLU A 227 5.45 27.79 9.67
C GLU A 227 4.77 27.63 8.30
N PRO A 228 3.62 28.27 8.05
CA PRO A 228 2.85 28.05 6.82
C PRO A 228 3.40 28.76 5.58
N ALA A 229 4.40 29.65 5.71
CA ALA A 229 5.10 30.22 4.57
C ALA A 229 5.94 29.16 3.84
N THR A 230 6.43 28.15 4.55
CA THR A 230 7.00 26.95 3.95
C THR A 230 5.90 25.97 3.59
N ARG A 231 5.84 25.58 2.31
CA ARG A 231 4.89 24.58 1.81
C ARG A 231 5.65 23.43 1.17
N VAL A 232 5.34 22.21 1.61
CA VAL A 232 5.91 20.99 1.05
C VAL A 232 4.80 20.08 0.54
N LEU A 233 5.07 19.31 -0.52
CA LEU A 233 4.11 18.39 -1.11
C LEU A 233 4.48 16.94 -0.78
N TYR A 234 3.64 16.26 -0.03
CA TYR A 234 3.73 14.82 0.18
C TYR A 234 3.12 14.09 -1.02
N ALA A 235 3.95 13.32 -1.73
CA ALA A 235 3.59 12.63 -2.97
C ALA A 235 2.84 11.30 -2.71
N ALA A 236 1.85 11.32 -1.81
CA ALA A 236 1.13 10.13 -1.32
C ALA A 236 0.35 9.37 -2.39
N ARG A 237 -0.04 10.02 -3.49
CA ARG A 237 -0.97 9.47 -4.48
C ARG A 237 -0.33 8.85 -5.71
N GLN A 238 1.00 8.84 -5.81
CA GLN A 238 1.67 8.14 -6.89
C GLN A 238 1.43 6.62 -6.81
N PRO A 239 1.28 5.92 -7.95
CA PRO A 239 1.12 4.47 -7.93
C PRO A 239 2.37 3.79 -7.37
N TRP A 240 2.16 2.71 -6.61
CA TRP A 240 3.24 1.91 -6.05
C TRP A 240 3.87 1.02 -7.11
N LEU A 241 5.21 1.02 -7.18
CA LEU A 241 5.96 0.02 -7.94
C LEU A 241 5.95 -1.32 -7.19
N LEU A 242 6.05 -2.42 -7.93
CA LEU A 242 6.11 -3.75 -7.33
C LEU A 242 7.28 -3.89 -6.35
N ASP A 243 8.45 -3.38 -6.71
CA ASP A 243 9.66 -3.48 -5.89
C ASP A 243 9.63 -2.61 -4.62
N GLU A 244 8.67 -1.73 -4.49
CA GLU A 244 8.45 -0.93 -3.28
C GLU A 244 7.65 -1.67 -2.20
N LEU A 245 6.93 -2.72 -2.55
CA LEU A 245 6.06 -3.46 -1.63
C LEU A 245 6.78 -4.01 -0.39
N PRO A 246 8.02 -4.53 -0.45
CA PRO A 246 8.73 -4.97 0.75
C PRO A 246 8.97 -3.84 1.75
N LEU A 247 9.32 -2.63 1.26
CA LEU A 247 9.51 -1.46 2.12
C LEU A 247 8.18 -1.00 2.73
N LEU A 248 7.11 -0.95 1.92
CA LEU A 248 5.76 -0.65 2.39
C LEU A 248 5.30 -1.66 3.46
N ALA A 249 5.49 -2.96 3.21
CA ALA A 249 5.11 -4.02 4.15
C ALA A 249 5.90 -3.91 5.47
N GLN A 250 7.19 -3.60 5.40
CA GLN A 250 8.00 -3.31 6.59
C GLN A 250 7.45 -2.08 7.33
N ARG A 251 7.26 -0.97 6.64
CA ARG A 251 6.84 0.32 7.23
C ARG A 251 5.50 0.22 7.98
N TRP A 252 4.59 -0.61 7.50
CA TRP A 252 3.25 -0.78 8.06
C TRP A 252 3.03 -2.18 8.65
N ALA A 253 4.10 -2.86 9.07
CA ALA A 253 3.99 -4.17 9.72
C ALA A 253 3.17 -4.05 11.02
N PRO A 254 2.05 -4.80 11.17
CA PRO A 254 1.19 -4.69 12.35
C PRO A 254 1.94 -4.96 13.65
N GLU A 255 2.89 -5.90 13.65
CA GLU A 255 3.70 -6.25 14.80
C GLU A 255 4.60 -5.09 15.25
N ALA A 256 5.20 -4.37 14.30
CA ALA A 256 6.02 -3.20 14.58
C ALA A 256 5.17 -2.01 15.07
N ALA A 257 3.96 -1.86 14.51
CA ALA A 257 2.99 -0.88 14.99
C ALA A 257 2.58 -1.15 16.43
N GLU A 258 2.25 -2.40 16.77
CA GLU A 258 1.90 -2.78 18.16
C GLU A 258 3.06 -2.55 19.13
N GLN A 259 4.29 -2.89 18.74
CA GLN A 259 5.47 -2.61 19.57
C GLN A 259 5.67 -1.11 19.79
N SER A 260 5.48 -0.31 18.74
CA SER A 260 5.56 1.16 18.82
C SER A 260 4.48 1.72 19.75
N LEU A 261 3.23 1.25 19.65
CA LEU A 261 2.11 1.68 20.50
C LEU A 261 2.31 1.29 21.96
N GLN A 262 2.76 0.06 22.22
CA GLN A 262 3.09 -0.39 23.59
C GLN A 262 4.21 0.44 24.20
N ARG A 263 5.28 0.70 23.47
CA ARG A 263 6.38 1.55 23.92
C ARG A 263 5.94 2.98 24.18
N PHE A 264 5.11 3.54 23.28
CA PHE A 264 4.53 4.87 23.42
C PHE A 264 3.62 4.96 24.66
N SER A 265 2.73 3.98 24.84
CA SER A 265 1.86 3.85 26.01
C SER A 265 2.66 3.88 27.32
N GLN A 266 3.70 3.04 27.41
CA GLN A 266 4.58 2.95 28.59
C GLN A 266 5.32 4.27 28.86
N ARG A 267 5.85 4.92 27.81
CA ARG A 267 6.64 6.15 27.95
C ARG A 267 5.78 7.35 28.37
N TRP A 268 4.57 7.45 27.82
CA TRP A 268 3.72 8.65 28.01
C TRP A 268 2.54 8.44 28.96
N GLY A 269 2.36 7.22 29.47
CA GLY A 269 1.25 6.88 30.34
C GLY A 269 -0.12 6.97 29.67
N VAL A 270 -0.16 6.71 28.36
CA VAL A 270 -1.40 6.66 27.56
C VAL A 270 -1.96 5.25 27.64
N ILE A 271 -3.27 5.11 27.89
CA ILE A 271 -3.91 3.80 27.97
C ILE A 271 -3.92 3.11 26.61
N ASP A 272 -3.53 1.86 26.58
CA ASP A 272 -3.56 1.03 25.36
C ASP A 272 -4.95 0.42 25.15
N ASP A 273 -5.85 1.22 24.62
CA ASP A 273 -7.21 0.79 24.28
C ASP A 273 -7.70 1.39 22.96
N ALA A 274 -8.93 1.05 22.57
CA ALA A 274 -9.52 1.52 21.32
C ALA A 274 -9.74 3.05 21.29
N ARG A 275 -9.87 3.73 22.42
CA ARG A 275 -10.07 5.19 22.49
C ARG A 275 -8.81 5.94 22.10
N SER A 276 -7.63 5.44 22.53
CA SER A 276 -6.35 6.08 22.25
C SER A 276 -5.75 5.60 20.93
N PHE A 277 -5.84 4.30 20.62
CA PHE A 277 -5.10 3.70 19.51
C PHE A 277 -5.95 2.93 18.50
N GLY A 278 -7.28 2.85 18.68
CA GLY A 278 -8.16 2.11 17.75
C GLY A 278 -8.08 2.62 16.32
N GLY A 279 -8.09 3.93 16.15
CA GLY A 279 -8.03 4.56 14.82
C GLY A 279 -6.71 4.30 14.09
N ILE A 280 -5.57 4.36 14.78
CA ILE A 280 -4.27 4.10 14.15
C ILE A 280 -4.07 2.62 13.83
N ARG A 281 -4.56 1.69 14.66
CA ARG A 281 -4.56 0.25 14.37
C ARG A 281 -5.37 -0.06 13.12
N GLU A 282 -6.56 0.49 13.03
CA GLU A 282 -7.43 0.36 11.85
C GLU A 282 -6.73 0.92 10.60
N TYR A 283 -6.13 2.10 10.71
CA TYR A 283 -5.38 2.72 9.61
C TYR A 283 -4.22 1.83 9.14
N VAL A 284 -3.39 1.30 10.05
CA VAL A 284 -2.27 0.40 9.72
C VAL A 284 -2.76 -0.82 8.96
N HIS A 285 -3.81 -1.47 9.48
CA HIS A 285 -4.38 -2.67 8.86
C HIS A 285 -4.91 -2.39 7.44
N GLN A 286 -5.69 -1.33 7.28
CA GLN A 286 -6.26 -0.94 5.99
C GLN A 286 -5.21 -0.45 4.98
N HIS A 287 -4.17 0.24 5.46
CA HIS A 287 -3.16 0.84 4.59
C HIS A 287 -2.37 -0.23 3.84
N VAL A 288 -1.90 -1.24 4.56
CA VAL A 288 -1.18 -2.37 3.94
C VAL A 288 -2.08 -3.11 2.96
N GLY A 289 -3.26 -3.52 3.37
CA GLY A 289 -4.20 -4.24 2.51
C GLY A 289 -4.66 -3.46 1.27
N ARG A 290 -4.42 -2.14 1.24
CA ARG A 290 -4.72 -1.32 0.07
C ARG A 290 -3.76 -1.54 -1.09
N TYR A 291 -2.50 -1.83 -0.81
CA TYR A 291 -1.44 -1.84 -1.82
C TYR A 291 -0.77 -3.20 -1.96
N CYS A 292 -0.55 -3.92 -0.87
CA CYS A 292 0.10 -5.23 -0.91
C CYS A 292 -0.89 -6.30 -1.38
N PRO A 293 -0.54 -7.10 -2.40
CA PRO A 293 -1.39 -8.20 -2.83
C PRO A 293 -1.33 -9.41 -1.88
N LEU A 294 -0.27 -9.52 -1.07
CA LEU A 294 -0.12 -10.53 -0.02
C LEU A 294 -0.12 -9.87 1.35
N ARG A 295 -0.58 -10.61 2.36
CA ARG A 295 -0.56 -10.18 3.75
C ARG A 295 0.88 -10.08 4.25
N PRO A 296 1.30 -8.95 4.84
CA PRO A 296 2.64 -8.80 5.38
C PRO A 296 2.83 -9.58 6.69
N SER A 297 1.75 -9.96 7.36
CA SER A 297 1.80 -10.71 8.60
C SER A 297 2.37 -12.10 8.38
N LEU A 298 3.52 -12.33 8.99
CA LEU A 298 4.30 -13.56 8.88
C LEU A 298 3.94 -14.59 9.95
N GLN A 299 2.84 -14.43 10.68
CA GLN A 299 2.46 -15.37 11.74
C GLN A 299 2.15 -16.78 11.23
N THR A 300 2.00 -16.97 9.93
CA THR A 300 1.95 -18.28 9.31
C THR A 300 2.83 -18.32 8.05
N PRO A 301 4.16 -18.41 8.18
CA PRO A 301 5.07 -18.37 7.02
C PRO A 301 4.93 -19.57 6.08
N GLY A 302 4.08 -20.54 6.42
CA GLY A 302 4.19 -21.89 5.90
C GLY A 302 4.05 -22.08 4.41
N ASN A 303 3.17 -21.36 3.72
CA ASN A 303 2.73 -21.78 2.41
C ASN A 303 3.17 -20.91 1.22
N ALA A 304 3.63 -19.69 1.47
CA ALA A 304 4.17 -18.84 0.39
C ALA A 304 5.28 -19.54 -0.41
N HIS A 305 6.04 -20.40 0.24
CA HIS A 305 7.15 -21.18 -0.35
C HIS A 305 6.81 -22.65 -0.66
N GLN A 306 5.61 -23.13 -0.29
CA GLN A 306 5.26 -24.54 -0.48
C GLN A 306 4.37 -24.74 -1.72
N PRO A 307 4.62 -25.76 -2.53
CA PRO A 307 3.72 -26.11 -3.60
C PRO A 307 2.35 -26.54 -3.04
N MET A 308 1.27 -26.00 -3.61
CA MET A 308 -0.09 -26.42 -3.31
C MET A 308 -0.40 -27.76 -3.95
N GLN A 309 -0.96 -28.68 -3.19
CA GLN A 309 -1.43 -29.95 -3.71
C GLN A 309 -2.92 -29.87 -4.07
N ARG A 310 -3.39 -30.80 -4.91
CA ARG A 310 -4.81 -30.87 -5.26
C ARG A 310 -5.72 -31.03 -4.03
N ALA A 311 -5.25 -31.75 -3.00
CA ALA A 311 -5.98 -31.95 -1.75
C ALA A 311 -6.15 -30.67 -0.91
N ASP A 312 -5.35 -29.63 -1.18
CA ASP A 312 -5.43 -28.34 -0.50
C ASP A 312 -6.46 -27.41 -1.15
N LEU A 313 -6.97 -27.78 -2.34
CA LEU A 313 -7.91 -26.95 -3.09
C LEU A 313 -9.32 -27.08 -2.53
N GLU A 314 -9.81 -26.05 -1.89
CA GLU A 314 -11.18 -25.99 -1.39
C GLU A 314 -12.14 -25.53 -2.49
N GLN A 315 -13.30 -26.19 -2.56
CA GLN A 315 -14.31 -25.92 -3.58
C GLN A 315 -15.72 -25.72 -3.00
N THR A 316 -15.81 -25.65 -1.68
CA THR A 316 -17.06 -25.44 -0.95
C THR A 316 -16.98 -24.18 -0.06
N PRO A 317 -18.10 -23.50 0.20
CA PRO A 317 -18.11 -22.35 1.12
C PRO A 317 -17.55 -22.67 2.50
N ALA A 318 -17.93 -23.81 3.07
CA ALA A 318 -17.48 -24.23 4.40
C ALA A 318 -15.98 -24.52 4.42
N GLY A 319 -15.47 -25.23 3.41
CA GLY A 319 -14.05 -25.53 3.27
C GLY A 319 -13.22 -24.26 3.14
N LEU A 320 -13.64 -23.33 2.29
CA LEU A 320 -12.94 -22.05 2.10
C LEU A 320 -12.87 -21.22 3.39
N LEU A 321 -13.98 -21.10 4.14
CA LEU A 321 -13.99 -20.39 5.42
C LEU A 321 -13.09 -21.10 6.45
N HIS A 322 -13.09 -22.44 6.47
CA HIS A 322 -12.20 -23.21 7.33
C HIS A 322 -10.73 -22.98 6.96
N GLN A 323 -10.38 -23.05 5.67
CA GLN A 323 -9.04 -22.78 5.17
C GLN A 323 -8.58 -21.35 5.53
N ALA A 324 -9.44 -20.34 5.31
CA ALA A 324 -9.13 -18.96 5.66
C ALA A 324 -8.87 -18.79 7.16
N ARG A 325 -9.71 -19.42 8.01
CA ARG A 325 -9.49 -19.42 9.46
C ARG A 325 -8.17 -20.06 9.86
N GLN A 326 -7.81 -21.19 9.26
CA GLN A 326 -6.52 -21.86 9.50
C GLN A 326 -5.32 -21.01 9.06
N ARG A 327 -5.51 -20.17 8.05
CA ARG A 327 -4.51 -19.21 7.55
C ARG A 327 -4.46 -17.90 8.35
N GLY A 328 -5.16 -17.83 9.49
CA GLY A 328 -5.09 -16.69 10.40
C GLY A 328 -5.81 -15.44 9.91
N TYR A 329 -6.80 -15.56 9.02
CA TYR A 329 -7.67 -14.43 8.70
C TYR A 329 -8.52 -14.05 9.90
N LEU A 330 -8.66 -12.75 10.14
CA LEU A 330 -9.35 -12.22 11.32
C LEU A 330 -10.87 -12.44 11.26
N PRO A 331 -11.59 -12.43 12.39
CA PRO A 331 -13.04 -12.60 12.40
C PRO A 331 -13.79 -11.62 11.49
N ALA A 332 -13.36 -10.36 11.41
CA ALA A 332 -13.95 -9.38 10.50
C ALA A 332 -13.73 -9.76 9.02
N GLU A 333 -12.52 -10.20 8.66
CA GLU A 333 -12.20 -10.67 7.32
C GLU A 333 -13.00 -11.93 6.95
N LEU A 334 -13.20 -12.85 7.88
CA LEU A 334 -14.03 -14.03 7.67
C LEU A 334 -15.52 -13.67 7.48
N GLN A 335 -15.99 -12.61 8.14
CA GLN A 335 -17.33 -12.08 7.91
C GLN A 335 -17.48 -11.48 6.51
N ASP A 336 -16.50 -10.71 6.05
CA ASP A 336 -16.47 -10.15 4.69
C ASP A 336 -16.45 -11.28 3.64
N LEU A 337 -15.64 -12.30 3.84
CA LEU A 337 -15.59 -13.47 2.98
C LEU A 337 -16.93 -14.23 2.97
N SER A 338 -17.59 -14.36 4.12
CA SER A 338 -18.92 -14.98 4.21
C SER A 338 -19.98 -14.19 3.44
N ASN A 339 -19.99 -12.87 3.57
CA ASN A 339 -20.89 -11.98 2.84
C ASN A 339 -20.65 -12.08 1.32
N ALA A 340 -19.39 -12.11 0.91
CA ALA A 340 -19.03 -12.28 -0.50
C ALA A 340 -19.40 -13.66 -1.06
N LEU A 341 -19.30 -14.73 -0.26
CA LEU A 341 -19.76 -16.07 -0.63
C LEU A 341 -21.26 -16.10 -0.90
N LEU A 342 -22.06 -15.45 -0.04
CA LEU A 342 -23.51 -15.31 -0.28
C LEU A 342 -23.80 -14.58 -1.59
N LEU A 343 -23.04 -13.50 -1.87
CA LEU A 343 -23.16 -12.77 -3.11
C LEU A 343 -22.75 -13.61 -4.33
N ALA A 344 -21.59 -14.26 -4.28
CA ALA A 344 -21.09 -15.14 -5.35
C ALA A 344 -22.09 -16.27 -5.65
N THR A 345 -22.68 -16.87 -4.61
CA THR A 345 -23.73 -17.90 -4.77
C THR A 345 -24.93 -17.34 -5.53
N ARG A 346 -25.39 -16.13 -5.21
CA ARG A 346 -26.52 -15.48 -5.92
C ARG A 346 -26.15 -15.15 -7.37
N LEU A 347 -24.94 -14.63 -7.61
CA LEU A 347 -24.48 -14.22 -8.95
C LEU A 347 -24.25 -15.41 -9.88
N PHE A 348 -23.69 -16.53 -9.35
CA PHE A 348 -23.24 -17.65 -10.17
C PHE A 348 -24.15 -18.88 -10.11
N ASN A 349 -25.25 -18.81 -9.36
CA ASN A 349 -26.20 -19.93 -9.24
C ASN A 349 -26.72 -20.36 -10.63
N GLY A 350 -26.73 -21.67 -10.89
CA GLY A 350 -27.16 -22.25 -12.17
C GLY A 350 -26.17 -22.06 -13.31
N GLY A 351 -25.01 -21.43 -13.09
CA GLY A 351 -23.91 -21.35 -14.03
C GLY A 351 -22.97 -22.56 -13.91
N TYR A 352 -22.45 -23.04 -15.04
CA TYR A 352 -21.54 -24.18 -15.12
C TYR A 352 -20.35 -23.89 -16.01
N ARG A 353 -19.22 -24.46 -15.68
CA ARG A 353 -18.02 -24.49 -16.51
C ARG A 353 -18.20 -25.51 -17.63
N PRO A 354 -17.40 -25.46 -18.72
CA PRO A 354 -17.51 -26.39 -19.84
C PRO A 354 -17.41 -27.88 -19.45
N CYS A 355 -16.70 -28.20 -18.37
CA CYS A 355 -16.57 -29.55 -17.82
C CYS A 355 -17.78 -29.98 -16.96
N GLY A 356 -18.84 -29.16 -16.82
CA GLY A 356 -20.00 -29.42 -15.98
C GLY A 356 -19.81 -29.06 -14.50
N ARG A 357 -18.67 -28.52 -14.09
CA ARG A 357 -18.45 -28.04 -12.72
C ARG A 357 -19.28 -26.79 -12.45
N PRO A 358 -19.99 -26.68 -11.30
CA PRO A 358 -20.70 -25.46 -10.95
C PRO A 358 -19.76 -24.25 -10.95
N PHE A 359 -20.21 -23.12 -11.52
CA PHE A 359 -19.35 -21.94 -11.64
C PHE A 359 -18.91 -21.39 -10.27
N VAL A 360 -19.79 -21.46 -9.27
CA VAL A 360 -19.47 -21.04 -7.89
C VAL A 360 -18.30 -21.84 -7.31
N ASN A 361 -18.16 -23.13 -7.64
CA ASN A 361 -17.07 -23.97 -7.16
C ASN A 361 -15.72 -23.54 -7.79
N HIS A 362 -15.75 -23.10 -9.05
CA HIS A 362 -14.58 -22.50 -9.68
C HIS A 362 -14.17 -21.19 -9.00
N ALA A 363 -15.14 -20.30 -8.73
CA ALA A 363 -14.86 -19.05 -8.02
C ALA A 363 -14.28 -19.30 -6.62
N ILE A 364 -14.81 -20.29 -5.90
CA ILE A 364 -14.29 -20.73 -4.59
C ILE A 364 -12.89 -21.32 -4.74
N GLY A 365 -12.64 -22.13 -5.75
CA GLY A 365 -11.32 -22.73 -5.98
C GLY A 365 -10.24 -21.71 -6.30
N THR A 366 -10.54 -20.73 -7.19
CA THR A 366 -9.64 -19.59 -7.42
C THR A 366 -9.33 -18.84 -6.13
N THR A 367 -10.34 -18.61 -5.30
CA THR A 367 -10.18 -17.95 -3.99
C THR A 367 -9.38 -18.80 -3.01
N SER A 368 -9.58 -20.12 -3.01
CA SER A 368 -8.83 -21.07 -2.19
C SER A 368 -7.32 -21.00 -2.48
N VAL A 369 -6.93 -20.89 -3.74
CA VAL A 369 -5.52 -20.67 -4.12
C VAL A 369 -4.98 -19.39 -3.50
N LEU A 370 -5.71 -18.27 -3.60
CA LEU A 370 -5.31 -16.99 -3.02
C LEU A 370 -5.19 -17.06 -1.49
N VAL A 371 -6.15 -17.68 -0.83
CA VAL A 371 -6.14 -17.92 0.63
C VAL A 371 -4.97 -18.81 1.03
N TYR A 372 -4.68 -19.87 0.28
CA TYR A 372 -3.56 -20.77 0.53
C TYR A 372 -2.22 -20.04 0.57
N TYR A 373 -2.02 -19.11 -0.34
CA TYR A 373 -0.78 -18.32 -0.45
C TYR A 373 -0.81 -17.01 0.37
N GLY A 374 -1.84 -16.77 1.17
CA GLY A 374 -1.90 -15.63 2.10
C GLY A 374 -2.18 -14.29 1.42
N ALA A 375 -3.00 -14.28 0.37
CA ALA A 375 -3.40 -13.04 -0.28
C ALA A 375 -4.15 -12.10 0.68
N GLU A 376 -4.03 -10.80 0.45
CA GLU A 376 -4.82 -9.80 1.16
C GLU A 376 -6.33 -9.99 0.91
N MET A 377 -7.15 -9.70 1.92
CA MET A 377 -8.58 -9.99 1.86
C MET A 377 -9.26 -9.39 0.62
N ARG A 378 -8.87 -8.20 0.19
CA ARG A 378 -9.44 -7.60 -1.04
C ARG A 378 -9.15 -8.41 -2.30
N LEU A 379 -7.95 -8.97 -2.41
CA LEU A 379 -7.59 -9.84 -3.54
C LEU A 379 -8.33 -11.18 -3.42
N VAL A 380 -8.50 -11.71 -2.22
CA VAL A 380 -9.33 -12.89 -1.93
C VAL A 380 -10.77 -12.67 -2.40
N LEU A 381 -11.38 -11.55 -2.02
CA LEU A 381 -12.74 -11.17 -2.44
C LEU A 381 -12.82 -10.92 -3.96
N ALA A 382 -11.80 -10.31 -4.55
CA ALA A 382 -11.73 -10.15 -6.00
C ALA A 382 -11.64 -11.49 -6.72
N GLY A 383 -10.90 -12.46 -6.16
CA GLY A 383 -10.84 -13.83 -6.66
C GLY A 383 -12.21 -14.51 -6.66
N LEU A 384 -12.96 -14.36 -5.59
CA LEU A 384 -14.31 -14.93 -5.48
C LEU A 384 -15.30 -14.31 -6.48
N LEU A 385 -15.13 -13.02 -6.78
CA LEU A 385 -16.07 -12.26 -7.60
C LEU A 385 -15.52 -11.95 -9.00
N HIS A 386 -14.37 -12.52 -9.39
CA HIS A 386 -13.64 -12.17 -10.61
C HIS A 386 -14.48 -12.26 -11.90
N ALA A 387 -15.47 -13.13 -11.93
CA ALA A 387 -16.35 -13.34 -13.08
C ALA A 387 -17.70 -12.61 -12.95
N ALA A 388 -17.89 -11.75 -11.97
CA ALA A 388 -19.17 -11.08 -11.72
C ALA A 388 -19.69 -10.30 -12.93
N TYR A 389 -18.81 -9.70 -13.73
CA TYR A 389 -19.23 -8.97 -14.94
C TYR A 389 -19.45 -9.85 -16.18
N THR A 390 -18.98 -11.08 -16.17
CA THR A 390 -19.02 -11.97 -17.33
C THR A 390 -20.00 -13.14 -17.18
N HIS A 391 -20.31 -13.53 -15.95
CA HIS A 391 -21.08 -14.75 -15.66
C HIS A 391 -22.23 -14.54 -14.69
N THR A 392 -22.72 -13.30 -14.53
CA THR A 392 -23.85 -12.99 -13.64
C THR A 392 -25.20 -13.48 -14.15
N ILE A 393 -26.13 -13.69 -13.22
CA ILE A 393 -27.57 -13.85 -13.45
C ILE A 393 -28.26 -12.54 -13.05
N PRO A 394 -29.33 -12.14 -13.75
CA PRO A 394 -30.21 -12.87 -14.64
C PRO A 394 -29.99 -12.55 -16.12
N VAL A 395 -30.49 -13.43 -16.96
CA VAL A 395 -30.46 -13.39 -18.43
C VAL A 395 -31.00 -12.07 -19.03
N ASN A 396 -31.71 -11.24 -18.26
CA ASN A 396 -32.46 -10.09 -18.75
C ASN A 396 -32.01 -8.72 -18.17
N THR A 397 -30.97 -8.63 -17.41
CA THR A 397 -30.50 -7.33 -16.91
C THR A 397 -28.96 -7.20 -17.02
N PRO A 398 -28.45 -6.93 -18.20
CA PRO A 398 -27.04 -6.66 -18.38
C PRO A 398 -26.73 -5.22 -17.97
N ASN A 399 -26.93 -4.84 -16.71
CA ASN A 399 -26.49 -3.55 -16.22
C ASN A 399 -25.24 -3.74 -15.34
N PRO A 400 -24.02 -3.50 -15.88
CA PRO A 400 -22.78 -3.61 -15.11
C PRO A 400 -22.76 -2.71 -13.86
N ALA A 401 -23.47 -1.57 -13.92
CA ALA A 401 -23.59 -0.67 -12.78
C ALA A 401 -24.40 -1.29 -11.64
N LEU A 402 -25.42 -2.09 -11.95
CA LEU A 402 -26.20 -2.82 -10.94
C LEU A 402 -25.35 -3.89 -10.25
N VAL A 403 -24.52 -4.60 -11.02
CA VAL A 403 -23.58 -5.60 -10.44
C VAL A 403 -22.57 -4.91 -9.54
N ALA A 404 -21.96 -3.82 -9.99
CA ALA A 404 -21.04 -3.03 -9.18
C ALA A 404 -21.71 -2.52 -7.90
N HIS A 405 -22.94 -2.04 -7.99
CA HIS A 405 -23.74 -1.61 -6.84
C HIS A 405 -24.03 -2.77 -5.87
N GLN A 406 -24.39 -3.94 -6.37
CA GLN A 406 -24.62 -5.13 -5.54
C GLN A 406 -23.34 -5.60 -4.85
N LEU A 407 -22.20 -5.58 -5.56
CA LEU A 407 -20.88 -5.89 -4.99
C LEU A 407 -20.53 -4.92 -3.85
N MET A 408 -20.77 -3.64 -4.04
CA MET A 408 -20.49 -2.62 -3.01
C MET A 408 -21.45 -2.72 -1.82
N ALA A 409 -22.74 -2.90 -2.08
CA ALA A 409 -23.76 -2.94 -1.02
C ALA A 409 -23.64 -4.20 -0.15
N ALA A 410 -23.25 -5.35 -0.72
CA ALA A 410 -23.12 -6.60 0.01
C ALA A 410 -21.91 -6.64 0.96
N LEU A 411 -20.91 -5.79 0.74
CA LEU A 411 -19.67 -5.76 1.51
C LEU A 411 -19.60 -4.60 2.53
N GLY A 412 -20.72 -3.91 2.75
CA GLY A 412 -20.88 -2.99 3.89
C GLY A 412 -20.14 -1.65 3.80
N GLY A 413 -19.89 -1.11 2.59
CA GLY A 413 -19.29 0.21 2.48
C GLY A 413 -18.80 0.56 1.06
N PRO A 414 -18.31 1.78 0.81
CA PRO A 414 -17.82 2.21 -0.49
C PRO A 414 -16.49 1.51 -0.84
N GLN A 415 -16.55 0.21 -1.13
CA GLN A 415 -15.39 -0.59 -1.55
C GLN A 415 -15.09 -0.37 -3.04
N ALA A 416 -14.94 0.89 -3.44
CA ALA A 416 -14.56 1.28 -4.80
C ALA A 416 -13.26 0.60 -5.27
N THR A 417 -12.41 0.14 -4.33
CA THR A 417 -11.18 -0.58 -4.65
C THR A 417 -11.43 -2.02 -5.09
N LEU A 418 -12.35 -2.74 -4.43
CA LEU A 418 -12.71 -4.11 -4.82
C LEU A 418 -13.39 -4.12 -6.19
N GLU A 419 -14.35 -3.22 -6.40
CA GLU A 419 -15.02 -3.10 -7.70
C GLU A 419 -14.00 -2.81 -8.82
N ARG A 420 -13.06 -1.90 -8.59
CA ARG A 420 -11.98 -1.61 -9.55
C ARG A 420 -11.11 -2.83 -9.85
N GLN A 421 -10.78 -3.65 -8.87
CA GLN A 421 -10.01 -4.88 -9.08
C GLN A 421 -10.78 -5.90 -9.92
N VAL A 422 -12.06 -6.14 -9.61
CA VAL A 422 -12.92 -7.04 -10.37
C VAL A 422 -13.11 -6.55 -11.82
N ARG A 423 -13.30 -5.24 -12.01
CA ARG A 423 -13.37 -4.61 -13.33
C ARG A 423 -12.06 -4.73 -14.10
N ALA A 424 -10.93 -4.43 -13.47
CA ALA A 424 -9.60 -4.56 -14.06
C ALA A 424 -9.34 -6.01 -14.53
N TYR A 425 -9.70 -6.99 -13.70
CA TYR A 425 -9.61 -8.39 -14.08
C TYR A 425 -10.50 -8.73 -15.28
N THR A 426 -11.71 -8.21 -15.32
CA THR A 426 -12.63 -8.40 -16.47
C THR A 426 -12.02 -7.89 -17.77
N LEU A 427 -11.32 -6.75 -17.72
CA LEU A 427 -10.68 -6.09 -18.87
C LEU A 427 -9.20 -6.47 -19.07
N ARG A 428 -8.69 -7.46 -18.36
CA ARG A 428 -7.26 -7.81 -18.30
C ARG A 428 -6.59 -8.06 -19.65
N GLN A 429 -7.33 -8.63 -20.62
CA GLN A 429 -6.80 -8.88 -21.96
C GLN A 429 -6.39 -7.59 -22.67
N GLN A 430 -7.03 -6.47 -22.38
CA GLN A 430 -6.67 -5.15 -22.92
C GLN A 430 -5.40 -4.59 -22.26
N ARG A 431 -5.10 -5.03 -21.03
CA ARG A 431 -3.92 -4.61 -20.27
C ARG A 431 -2.65 -5.40 -20.63
N TYR A 432 -2.78 -6.66 -21.05
CA TYR A 432 -1.63 -7.55 -21.30
C TYR A 432 -0.59 -7.00 -22.28
N PRO A 433 -0.94 -6.39 -23.43
CA PRO A 433 0.07 -5.81 -24.32
C PRO A 433 0.94 -4.74 -23.66
N GLN A 434 0.35 -3.93 -22.80
CA GLN A 434 1.06 -2.88 -22.06
C GLN A 434 1.97 -3.48 -20.98
N LEU A 435 1.50 -4.51 -20.26
CA LEU A 435 2.30 -5.20 -19.25
C LEU A 435 3.53 -5.86 -19.87
N LEU A 436 3.38 -6.46 -21.05
CA LEU A 436 4.48 -7.13 -21.75
C LEU A 436 5.45 -6.16 -22.44
N ALA A 437 5.04 -4.93 -22.71
CA ALA A 437 5.87 -3.91 -23.35
C ALA A 437 6.69 -3.07 -22.34
N GLN A 438 6.32 -3.04 -21.06
CA GLN A 438 7.03 -2.26 -20.04
C GLN A 438 8.20 -3.04 -19.45
N PRO A 439 9.27 -2.35 -19.00
CA PRO A 439 10.35 -3.02 -18.29
C PRO A 439 9.87 -3.57 -16.93
N PRO A 440 10.43 -4.69 -16.45
CA PRO A 440 9.97 -5.34 -15.22
C PRO A 440 9.96 -4.41 -13.97
N GLU A 441 10.91 -3.50 -13.87
CA GLU A 441 11.01 -2.52 -12.78
C GLU A 441 9.90 -1.46 -12.76
N ALA A 442 9.19 -1.28 -13.88
CA ALA A 442 8.04 -0.38 -13.98
C ALA A 442 6.70 -1.05 -13.62
N LEU A 443 6.72 -2.34 -13.24
CA LEU A 443 5.51 -3.06 -12.88
C LEU A 443 4.90 -2.48 -11.60
N LEU A 444 3.58 -2.21 -11.65
CA LEU A 444 2.84 -1.65 -10.51
C LEU A 444 2.33 -2.76 -9.58
N ALA A 445 2.14 -2.43 -8.32
CA ALA A 445 1.51 -3.31 -7.32
C ALA A 445 0.10 -3.78 -7.76
N SER A 446 -0.67 -2.92 -8.42
CA SER A 446 -1.98 -3.26 -8.99
C SER A 446 -1.89 -4.26 -10.13
N ASP A 447 -0.82 -4.20 -10.94
CA ASP A 447 -0.57 -5.16 -12.02
C ASP A 447 -0.15 -6.51 -11.43
N ALA A 448 0.62 -6.51 -10.34
CA ALA A 448 0.94 -7.73 -9.61
C ALA A 448 -0.31 -8.43 -9.06
N ALA A 449 -1.24 -7.69 -8.47
CA ALA A 449 -2.51 -8.25 -8.00
C ALA A 449 -3.32 -8.90 -9.15
N LEU A 450 -3.31 -8.26 -10.33
CA LEU A 450 -3.95 -8.80 -11.53
C LEU A 450 -3.30 -10.11 -11.98
N LEU A 451 -1.96 -10.16 -12.03
CA LEU A 451 -1.20 -11.35 -12.44
C LEU A 451 -1.35 -12.50 -11.44
N LEU A 452 -1.40 -12.21 -10.13
CA LEU A 452 -1.68 -13.21 -9.11
C LEU A 452 -3.08 -13.81 -9.25
N LEU A 453 -4.08 -12.96 -9.49
CA LEU A 453 -5.44 -13.42 -9.69
C LEU A 453 -5.54 -14.32 -10.93
N GLU A 454 -4.86 -13.95 -12.03
CA GLU A 454 -4.81 -14.80 -13.23
C GLU A 454 -4.09 -16.12 -12.97
N ALA A 455 -2.96 -16.09 -12.25
CA ALA A 455 -2.24 -17.29 -11.84
C ALA A 455 -3.11 -18.21 -10.95
N ALA A 456 -3.85 -17.63 -9.99
CA ALA A 456 -4.75 -18.39 -9.13
C ALA A 456 -5.94 -18.98 -9.89
N ASN A 457 -6.51 -18.23 -10.83
CA ASN A 457 -7.61 -18.69 -11.69
C ASN A 457 -7.16 -19.87 -12.57
N GLU A 458 -5.98 -19.77 -13.18
CA GLU A 458 -5.43 -20.86 -13.99
C GLU A 458 -5.08 -22.08 -13.12
N LEU A 459 -4.46 -21.85 -11.98
CA LEU A 459 -4.09 -22.95 -11.07
C LEU A 459 -5.30 -23.72 -10.55
N ASP A 460 -6.42 -23.04 -10.24
CA ASP A 460 -7.68 -23.73 -9.94
C ASP A 460 -8.12 -24.66 -11.08
N MET A 461 -8.09 -24.19 -12.32
CA MET A 461 -8.49 -25.00 -13.47
C MET A 461 -7.58 -26.22 -13.67
N LEU A 462 -6.30 -26.10 -13.40
CA LEU A 462 -5.32 -27.19 -13.49
C LEU A 462 -5.49 -28.20 -12.35
N LEU A 463 -5.56 -27.74 -11.10
CA LEU A 463 -5.71 -28.60 -9.93
C LEU A 463 -7.07 -29.31 -9.88
N SER A 464 -8.14 -28.68 -10.36
CA SER A 464 -9.47 -29.29 -10.45
C SER A 464 -9.63 -30.24 -11.64
N LEU A 465 -8.61 -30.39 -12.47
CA LEU A 465 -8.61 -31.16 -13.73
C LEU A 465 -9.61 -30.62 -14.78
N GLU A 466 -10.07 -29.40 -14.64
CA GLU A 466 -11.03 -28.79 -15.57
C GLU A 466 -10.46 -28.73 -16.98
N VAL A 467 -9.18 -28.37 -17.10
CA VAL A 467 -8.48 -28.29 -18.40
C VAL A 467 -8.41 -29.66 -19.09
N LEU A 468 -8.09 -30.72 -18.34
CA LEU A 468 -8.07 -32.10 -18.85
C LEU A 468 -9.47 -32.56 -19.27
N ALA A 469 -10.50 -32.29 -18.45
CA ALA A 469 -11.85 -32.73 -18.69
C ALA A 469 -12.54 -31.98 -19.84
N SER A 470 -12.23 -30.70 -20.05
CA SER A 470 -12.88 -29.87 -21.09
C SER A 470 -12.11 -29.81 -22.40
N GLY A 471 -10.87 -30.25 -22.42
CA GLY A 471 -9.97 -30.09 -23.59
C GLY A 471 -9.60 -28.63 -23.89
N ARG A 472 -9.96 -27.67 -23.03
CA ARG A 472 -9.68 -26.24 -23.22
C ARG A 472 -8.24 -25.92 -22.90
N GLN A 473 -7.67 -25.01 -23.69
CA GLN A 473 -6.30 -24.51 -23.51
C GLN A 473 -6.28 -22.98 -23.32
N ASP A 474 -7.30 -22.42 -22.70
CA ASP A 474 -7.36 -20.97 -22.39
C ASP A 474 -6.41 -20.63 -21.22
N LEU A 475 -5.16 -21.01 -21.39
CA LEU A 475 -4.10 -20.77 -20.44
C LEU A 475 -3.34 -19.50 -20.81
N MET A 476 -2.67 -18.91 -19.83
CA MET A 476 -1.82 -17.74 -20.09
C MET A 476 -0.82 -18.01 -21.22
N PRO A 477 -0.66 -17.10 -22.19
CA PRO A 477 0.43 -17.19 -23.18
C PRO A 477 1.80 -17.22 -22.48
N ALA A 478 2.78 -17.88 -23.08
CA ALA A 478 4.11 -18.06 -22.48
C ALA A 478 4.78 -16.77 -21.98
N PRO A 479 4.71 -15.61 -22.69
CA PRO A 479 5.27 -14.36 -22.17
C PRO A 479 4.56 -13.86 -20.91
N LEU A 480 3.23 -13.99 -20.84
CA LEU A 480 2.45 -13.58 -19.67
C LEU A 480 2.70 -14.52 -18.49
N LEU A 481 2.81 -15.83 -18.74
CA LEU A 481 3.21 -16.80 -17.72
C LEU A 481 4.58 -16.45 -17.13
N ALA A 482 5.57 -16.15 -17.96
CA ALA A 482 6.89 -15.75 -17.48
C ALA A 482 6.83 -14.53 -16.57
N LEU A 483 6.05 -13.51 -16.94
CA LEU A 483 5.83 -12.33 -16.13
C LEU A 483 5.09 -12.65 -14.81
N ALA A 484 4.10 -13.53 -14.83
CA ALA A 484 3.39 -13.96 -13.64
C ALA A 484 4.29 -14.76 -12.68
N LEU A 485 5.17 -15.63 -13.20
CA LEU A 485 6.15 -16.38 -12.40
C LEU A 485 7.18 -15.45 -11.75
N ASP A 486 7.73 -14.49 -12.50
CA ASP A 486 8.62 -13.45 -11.97
C ASP A 486 7.91 -12.64 -10.88
N THR A 487 6.68 -12.23 -11.12
CA THR A 487 5.85 -11.51 -10.14
C THR A 487 5.68 -12.33 -8.86
N CYS A 488 5.32 -13.61 -8.94
CA CYS A 488 5.20 -14.50 -7.78
C CYS A 488 6.49 -14.54 -6.96
N GLN A 489 7.64 -14.60 -7.62
CA GLN A 489 8.95 -14.59 -6.95
C GLN A 489 9.19 -13.26 -6.21
N ARG A 490 8.96 -12.14 -6.87
CA ARG A 490 9.23 -10.78 -6.34
C ARG A 490 8.33 -10.40 -5.18
N ILE A 491 7.08 -10.85 -5.16
CA ILE A 491 6.15 -10.57 -4.04
C ILE A 491 6.29 -11.54 -2.86
N GLY A 492 7.18 -12.53 -2.94
CA GLY A 492 7.39 -13.49 -1.87
C GLY A 492 6.42 -14.69 -1.86
N ALA A 493 5.79 -15.01 -2.99
CA ALA A 493 4.95 -16.21 -3.18
C ALA A 493 5.53 -17.21 -4.21
N PRO A 494 6.80 -17.63 -4.09
CA PRO A 494 7.42 -18.51 -5.07
C PRO A 494 6.69 -19.85 -5.21
N GLY A 495 6.05 -20.35 -4.14
CA GLY A 495 5.28 -21.59 -4.16
C GLY A 495 4.11 -21.57 -5.14
N LEU A 496 3.44 -20.42 -5.32
CA LEU A 496 2.39 -20.27 -6.34
C LEU A 496 2.96 -20.45 -7.75
N GLY A 497 4.04 -19.75 -8.06
CA GLY A 497 4.71 -19.87 -9.36
C GLY A 497 5.21 -21.28 -9.64
N GLN A 498 5.85 -21.92 -8.66
CA GLN A 498 6.35 -23.30 -8.76
C GLN A 498 5.21 -24.30 -9.02
N THR A 499 4.10 -24.16 -8.28
CA THR A 499 2.93 -25.03 -8.46
C THR A 499 2.32 -24.85 -9.84
N LEU A 500 2.14 -23.61 -10.29
CA LEU A 500 1.59 -23.30 -11.60
C LEU A 500 2.46 -23.89 -12.72
N GLN A 501 3.77 -23.72 -12.63
CA GLN A 501 4.72 -24.26 -13.62
C GLN A 501 4.70 -25.79 -13.62
N ALA A 502 4.69 -26.44 -12.45
CA ALA A 502 4.64 -27.89 -12.33
C ALA A 502 3.34 -28.46 -12.91
N GLN A 503 2.18 -27.84 -12.64
CA GLN A 503 0.90 -28.29 -13.16
C GLN A 503 0.79 -28.10 -14.67
N ARG A 504 1.37 -27.04 -15.22
CA ARG A 504 1.49 -26.87 -16.67
C ARG A 504 2.36 -27.93 -17.33
N GLN A 505 3.47 -28.29 -16.70
CA GLN A 505 4.34 -29.37 -17.20
C GLN A 505 3.59 -30.71 -17.17
N ASN A 506 2.92 -31.01 -16.06
CA ASN A 506 2.09 -32.22 -15.94
C ASN A 506 1.03 -32.30 -17.06
N LEU A 507 0.37 -31.17 -17.38
CA LEU A 507 -0.59 -31.12 -18.47
C LEU A 507 0.07 -31.36 -19.82
N ALA A 508 1.27 -30.80 -20.07
CA ALA A 508 2.00 -30.99 -21.31
C ALA A 508 2.45 -32.43 -21.49
N ASP A 509 2.87 -33.08 -20.40
CA ASP A 509 3.34 -34.47 -20.39
C ASP A 509 2.18 -35.49 -20.44
N THR A 510 0.93 -35.05 -20.24
CA THR A 510 -0.25 -35.93 -20.32
C THR A 510 -0.53 -36.27 -21.79
N PRO A 511 -0.48 -37.57 -22.20
CA PRO A 511 -0.81 -37.96 -23.55
C PRO A 511 -2.21 -37.51 -23.99
N GLU A 512 -2.38 -37.14 -25.23
CA GLU A 512 -3.66 -36.67 -25.77
C GLU A 512 -4.77 -37.74 -25.60
N ALA A 513 -4.42 -39.03 -25.71
CA ALA A 513 -5.35 -40.15 -25.52
C ALA A 513 -5.87 -40.25 -24.08
N ASP A 514 -5.13 -39.72 -23.07
CA ASP A 514 -5.50 -39.75 -21.68
C ASP A 514 -6.24 -38.47 -21.24
N ARG A 515 -6.40 -37.48 -22.14
CA ARG A 515 -7.19 -36.29 -21.91
C ARG A 515 -8.66 -36.61 -22.11
N MET A 516 -9.44 -36.46 -21.03
CA MET A 516 -10.89 -36.68 -21.08
C MET A 516 -11.56 -35.54 -21.83
N HIS A 517 -12.03 -35.81 -23.04
CA HIS A 517 -12.83 -34.87 -23.81
C HIS A 517 -14.32 -35.02 -23.43
N LEU A 518 -14.71 -34.42 -22.31
CA LEU A 518 -16.12 -34.33 -21.95
C LEU A 518 -16.79 -33.24 -22.82
N GLN A 519 -17.41 -33.67 -23.91
CA GLN A 519 -18.22 -32.77 -24.75
C GLN A 519 -19.60 -32.59 -24.13
N PHE A 520 -19.71 -31.81 -23.07
CA PHE A 520 -21.01 -31.46 -22.52
C PHE A 520 -21.78 -30.49 -23.40
N HIS A 521 -21.11 -29.75 -24.27
CA HIS A 521 -21.74 -28.75 -25.12
C HIS A 521 -20.97 -28.59 -26.45
N PRO A 522 -21.68 -28.41 -27.58
CA PRO A 522 -21.05 -28.23 -28.89
C PRO A 522 -20.24 -26.94 -29.01
N GLN A 523 -20.32 -26.01 -28.04
CA GLN A 523 -19.53 -24.79 -28.01
C GLN A 523 -18.64 -24.73 -26.77
N PRO A 524 -17.34 -24.39 -26.92
CA PRO A 524 -16.42 -24.27 -25.80
C PRO A 524 -16.73 -22.99 -25.00
N GLY A 525 -17.48 -23.09 -23.94
CA GLY A 525 -17.80 -21.96 -23.08
C GLY A 525 -18.57 -22.39 -21.82
N SER A 526 -18.62 -21.51 -20.82
CA SER A 526 -19.49 -21.70 -19.67
C SER A 526 -20.95 -21.65 -20.09
N PHE A 527 -21.79 -22.44 -19.48
CA PHE A 527 -23.20 -22.54 -19.79
C PHE A 527 -24.07 -22.41 -18.55
N ARG A 528 -25.36 -22.22 -18.75
CA ARG A 528 -26.36 -22.16 -17.69
C ARG A 528 -27.53 -23.07 -18.00
N LEU A 529 -27.99 -23.81 -17.01
CA LEU A 529 -29.25 -24.51 -17.06
C LEU A 529 -30.39 -23.56 -16.68
N LEU A 530 -31.32 -23.36 -17.57
CA LEU A 530 -32.56 -22.65 -17.32
C LEU A 530 -33.64 -23.63 -16.83
N SER A 531 -34.59 -23.14 -16.05
CA SER A 531 -35.65 -23.93 -15.41
C SER A 531 -36.54 -24.75 -16.34
N GLN A 532 -36.43 -24.58 -17.66
CA GLN A 532 -37.16 -25.31 -18.67
C GLN A 532 -36.26 -26.19 -19.58
N GLY A 533 -35.08 -26.55 -19.13
CA GLY A 533 -34.16 -27.39 -19.91
C GLY A 533 -33.45 -26.68 -21.07
N THR A 534 -33.62 -25.36 -21.22
CA THR A 534 -32.91 -24.56 -22.20
C THR A 534 -31.52 -24.19 -21.70
N VAL A 535 -30.53 -24.34 -22.55
CA VAL A 535 -29.13 -23.92 -22.23
C VAL A 535 -28.90 -22.56 -22.88
N ALA A 536 -28.56 -21.55 -22.05
CA ALA A 536 -28.11 -20.26 -22.53
C ALA A 536 -26.57 -20.16 -22.41
N MET A 537 -25.94 -19.76 -23.51
CA MET A 537 -24.50 -19.44 -23.49
C MET A 537 -24.28 -18.08 -22.82
N ALA A 538 -23.33 -18.01 -21.90
CA ALA A 538 -22.83 -16.75 -21.41
C ALA A 538 -21.96 -16.13 -22.50
N GLY A 539 -22.49 -15.18 -23.24
CA GLY A 539 -21.71 -14.36 -24.18
C GLY A 539 -20.85 -13.34 -23.44
N PRO A 540 -19.76 -12.86 -24.05
CA PRO A 540 -18.99 -11.78 -23.46
C PRO A 540 -19.89 -10.54 -23.34
N LEU A 541 -20.04 -10.03 -22.12
CA LEU A 541 -20.64 -8.73 -21.86
C LEU A 541 -19.71 -7.64 -22.42
N VAL A 542 -20.19 -6.87 -23.37
CA VAL A 542 -19.53 -5.63 -23.76
C VAL A 542 -19.83 -4.62 -22.66
N LEU A 543 -18.85 -4.41 -21.79
CA LEU A 543 -18.95 -3.36 -20.77
C LEU A 543 -19.00 -2.01 -21.50
N PRO A 544 -19.97 -1.13 -21.22
CA PRO A 544 -19.94 0.23 -21.72
C PRO A 544 -18.64 0.89 -21.21
N VAL A 545 -17.97 1.64 -22.07
CA VAL A 545 -16.88 2.55 -21.66
C VAL A 545 -17.54 3.55 -20.72
N LEU A 546 -17.40 3.33 -19.43
CA LEU A 546 -17.72 4.37 -18.45
C LEU A 546 -16.58 5.37 -18.55
N GLU A 547 -16.87 6.57 -19.04
CA GLU A 547 -15.99 7.70 -18.88
C GLU A 547 -15.51 7.75 -17.40
N PRO A 548 -14.27 8.11 -17.13
CA PRO A 548 -13.83 8.32 -15.78
C PRO A 548 -14.69 9.43 -15.19
N THR A 549 -15.80 9.07 -14.58
CA THR A 549 -16.50 9.99 -13.69
C THR A 549 -15.45 10.37 -12.67
N THR A 550 -15.07 11.62 -12.67
CA THR A 550 -14.40 12.29 -11.56
C THR A 550 -15.24 11.99 -10.32
N LEU A 551 -14.96 10.86 -9.69
CA LEU A 551 -15.48 10.56 -8.37
C LEU A 551 -14.82 11.59 -7.48
N ALA A 552 -15.56 12.65 -7.15
CA ALA A 552 -15.25 13.48 -6.01
C ALA A 552 -14.87 12.52 -4.88
N ALA A 553 -13.69 12.72 -4.31
CA ALA A 553 -13.25 11.97 -3.14
C ALA A 553 -14.41 11.99 -2.15
N PRO A 554 -14.80 10.85 -1.56
CA PRO A 554 -15.82 10.85 -0.53
C PRO A 554 -15.39 11.86 0.53
N SER A 555 -16.25 12.81 0.84
CA SER A 555 -16.01 13.75 1.92
C SER A 555 -15.83 12.91 3.18
N VAL A 556 -14.68 13.06 3.84
CA VAL A 556 -14.33 12.39 5.10
C VAL A 556 -15.23 12.89 6.25
N ALA A 557 -16.27 13.67 5.97
CA ALA A 557 -17.24 14.20 6.94
C ALA A 557 -18.14 13.14 7.61
N GLN A 558 -17.96 11.84 7.34
CA GLN A 558 -18.75 10.78 8.00
C GLN A 558 -17.93 9.85 8.91
N ALA A 559 -16.65 10.12 9.14
CA ALA A 559 -15.87 9.42 10.15
C ALA A 559 -15.78 10.17 11.50
N GLU A 560 -16.51 11.28 11.64
CA GLU A 560 -16.51 12.08 12.89
C GLU A 560 -17.65 11.71 13.86
N THR A 561 -18.46 10.70 13.58
CA THR A 561 -19.51 10.23 14.50
C THR A 561 -19.62 8.71 14.51
N ALA A 562 -18.58 8.03 14.99
CA ALA A 562 -18.70 6.68 15.57
C ALA A 562 -17.50 6.42 16.50
#